data_ca0adb34cc5338141ef149afc57069aa
#
_entry.id   ca0adb34cc5338141ef149afc57069aa
#
_cell.length_a   1.000
_cell.length_b   1.000
_cell.length_c   1.000
_cell.angle_alpha   90.00
_cell.angle_beta   90.00
_cell.angle_gamma   90.00
#
_symmetry.space_group_name_H-M   'P 1'
#
loop_
_entity.id
_entity.type
_entity.pdbx_description
1 polymer ?
#
loop_
_entity_poly.entity_id
_entity_poly.type
_entity_poly.pdbx_seq_one_letter_code
_entity_poly.pdbx_strand_id
1 'polypeptide(L)'
;MPTPSFADQSPARRRVLHANWEILRDAIPTAAVGRKYDIDCLHVDGVVVAGLKGFAKHNSYFPFSGGVLQHVKGLPKGYSTTQGALRFPSDGILDVSLVKRLVRLRLAEMAKVKSGKRVVTFPDGSLKAVGAMRKGQLHGPWKWFRQDGSLLRIGTFRDGVQSGTWVTYDRSGRVVTTKVVKRQASR
;
A
#
# COMPACT_ATOMS: atom_id res chain seq x y z
N MET A 1 13.73 -8.09 -3.47
CA MET A 1 12.37 -8.47 -3.08
C MET A 1 11.77 -9.32 -4.20
N PRO A 2 10.90 -10.31 -3.90
CA PRO A 2 10.34 -11.18 -4.94
C PRO A 2 9.54 -10.34 -5.96
N THR A 3 9.79 -10.60 -7.24
CA THR A 3 9.05 -10.03 -8.36
C THR A 3 8.15 -11.13 -8.94
N PRO A 4 6.89 -10.85 -9.33
CA PRO A 4 6.02 -11.84 -9.96
C PRO A 4 6.67 -12.44 -11.21
N SER A 5 6.50 -13.73 -11.41
CA SER A 5 7.09 -14.41 -12.59
C SER A 5 6.33 -14.17 -13.87
N PHE A 6 5.01 -13.90 -13.80
CA PHE A 6 4.08 -13.84 -14.95
C PHE A 6 4.30 -15.02 -15.93
N ALA A 7 4.52 -16.22 -15.37
CA ALA A 7 4.98 -17.39 -16.12
C ALA A 7 3.98 -17.86 -17.21
N ASP A 8 2.69 -17.54 -17.02
CA ASP A 8 1.58 -17.79 -17.96
C ASP A 8 1.59 -16.89 -19.21
N GLN A 9 2.50 -15.89 -19.24
CA GLN A 9 2.57 -14.91 -20.33
C GLN A 9 3.76 -15.19 -21.26
N SER A 10 3.65 -14.77 -22.53
CA SER A 10 4.76 -14.85 -23.49
C SER A 10 5.97 -14.01 -23.03
N PRO A 11 7.20 -14.29 -23.46
CA PRO A 11 8.38 -13.54 -23.05
C PRO A 11 8.27 -12.03 -23.29
N ALA A 12 7.69 -11.61 -24.42
CA ALA A 12 7.47 -10.19 -24.73
C ALA A 12 6.51 -9.54 -23.73
N ARG A 13 5.41 -10.19 -23.40
CA ARG A 13 4.43 -9.69 -22.43
C ARG A 13 4.96 -9.69 -21.01
N ARG A 14 5.76 -10.67 -20.62
CA ARG A 14 6.43 -10.67 -19.32
C ARG A 14 7.28 -9.41 -19.13
N ARG A 15 8.06 -9.00 -20.14
CA ARG A 15 8.84 -7.75 -20.07
C ARG A 15 7.97 -6.54 -19.82
N VAL A 16 6.85 -6.42 -20.50
CA VAL A 16 5.88 -5.32 -20.30
C VAL A 16 5.29 -5.35 -18.91
N LEU A 17 4.88 -6.51 -18.41
CA LEU A 17 4.31 -6.66 -17.06
C LEU A 17 5.35 -6.38 -15.98
N HIS A 18 6.60 -6.80 -16.16
CA HIS A 18 7.67 -6.45 -15.22
C HIS A 18 7.94 -4.95 -15.18
N ALA A 19 7.99 -4.26 -16.30
CA ALA A 19 8.14 -2.80 -16.34
C ALA A 19 6.99 -2.11 -15.62
N ASN A 20 5.76 -2.55 -15.83
CA ASN A 20 4.58 -2.04 -15.11
C ASN A 20 4.61 -2.36 -13.61
N TRP A 21 5.12 -3.52 -13.23
CA TRP A 21 5.28 -3.91 -11.84
C TRP A 21 6.27 -3.01 -11.10
N GLU A 22 7.38 -2.65 -11.72
CA GLU A 22 8.34 -1.72 -11.12
C GLU A 22 7.71 -0.34 -10.87
N ILE A 23 6.87 0.16 -11.79
CA ILE A 23 6.12 1.41 -11.58
C ILE A 23 5.22 1.31 -10.33
N LEU A 24 4.55 0.18 -10.12
CA LEU A 24 3.74 -0.03 -8.91
C LEU A 24 4.62 -0.07 -7.65
N ARG A 25 5.75 -0.76 -7.70
CA ARG A 25 6.70 -0.85 -6.59
C ARG A 25 7.26 0.50 -6.19
N ASP A 26 7.67 1.30 -7.17
CA ASP A 26 8.18 2.66 -6.95
C ASP A 26 7.12 3.58 -6.33
N ALA A 27 5.85 3.36 -6.65
CA ALA A 27 4.76 4.10 -6.03
C ALA A 27 4.49 3.70 -4.58
N ILE A 28 4.91 2.48 -4.16
CA ILE A 28 4.70 1.95 -2.81
C ILE A 28 5.94 1.15 -2.35
N PRO A 29 7.08 1.81 -2.09
CA PRO A 29 8.37 1.13 -1.85
C PRO A 29 8.38 0.19 -0.63
N THR A 30 7.51 0.47 0.36
CA THR A 30 7.42 -0.31 1.61
C THR A 30 6.44 -1.48 1.54
N ALA A 31 5.77 -1.67 0.38
CA ALA A 31 4.77 -2.72 0.24
C ALA A 31 5.42 -4.11 0.13
N ALA A 32 4.81 -5.08 0.81
CA ALA A 32 5.13 -6.50 0.61
C ALA A 32 4.46 -7.02 -0.66
N VAL A 33 5.16 -7.91 -1.36
CA VAL A 33 4.60 -8.62 -2.52
C VAL A 33 3.75 -9.79 -2.04
N GLY A 34 2.64 -10.02 -2.71
CA GLY A 34 1.75 -11.15 -2.44
C GLY A 34 0.82 -11.44 -3.61
N ARG A 35 -0.15 -12.33 -3.38
CA ARG A 35 -1.14 -12.71 -4.37
C ARG A 35 -2.55 -12.77 -3.77
N LYS A 36 -3.54 -12.27 -4.49
CA LYS A 36 -4.95 -12.32 -4.07
C LYS A 36 -5.86 -12.43 -5.30
N TYR A 37 -6.80 -13.38 -5.27
CA TYR A 37 -7.70 -13.68 -6.39
C TYR A 37 -6.96 -13.92 -7.71
N ASP A 38 -5.83 -14.62 -7.62
CA ASP A 38 -4.95 -14.89 -8.77
C ASP A 38 -4.40 -13.62 -9.45
N ILE A 39 -4.25 -12.54 -8.69
CA ILE A 39 -3.66 -11.26 -9.09
C ILE A 39 -2.41 -11.04 -8.24
N ASP A 40 -1.28 -10.76 -8.90
CA ASP A 40 -0.08 -10.32 -8.19
C ASP A 40 -0.30 -8.92 -7.61
N CYS A 41 -0.01 -8.74 -6.35
CA CYS A 41 -0.40 -7.52 -5.64
C CYS A 41 0.60 -7.07 -4.58
N LEU A 42 0.50 -5.79 -4.24
CA LEU A 42 1.27 -5.12 -3.21
C LEU A 42 0.40 -4.91 -1.96
N HIS A 43 0.95 -5.26 -0.81
CA HIS A 43 0.30 -5.14 0.49
C HIS A 43 1.03 -4.16 1.38
N VAL A 44 0.29 -3.35 2.10
CA VAL A 44 0.79 -2.56 3.23
C VAL A 44 0.17 -3.14 4.49
N ASP A 45 1.00 -3.77 5.32
CA ASP A 45 0.61 -4.43 6.58
C ASP A 45 -0.61 -5.37 6.43
N GLY A 46 -0.57 -6.22 5.40
CA GLY A 46 -1.60 -7.21 5.10
C GLY A 46 -2.84 -6.68 4.37
N VAL A 47 -2.91 -5.37 4.09
CA VAL A 47 -3.99 -4.77 3.28
C VAL A 47 -3.51 -4.61 1.84
N VAL A 48 -4.28 -5.13 0.87
CA VAL A 48 -3.94 -4.97 -0.55
C VAL A 48 -4.17 -3.53 -1.00
N VAL A 49 -3.15 -2.95 -1.64
CA VAL A 49 -3.17 -1.55 -2.11
C VAL A 49 -3.26 -1.47 -3.63
N ALA A 50 -2.51 -2.30 -4.33
CA ALA A 50 -2.45 -2.31 -5.78
C ALA A 50 -2.19 -3.73 -6.30
N GLY A 51 -2.62 -4.03 -7.50
CA GLY A 51 -2.29 -5.28 -8.18
C GLY A 51 -2.23 -5.14 -9.68
N LEU A 52 -1.59 -6.13 -10.32
CA LEU A 52 -1.39 -6.17 -11.75
C LEU A 52 -1.65 -7.59 -12.28
N LYS A 53 -2.34 -7.70 -13.41
CA LYS A 53 -2.53 -8.95 -14.12
C LYS A 53 -2.59 -8.72 -15.63
N GLY A 54 -1.91 -9.58 -16.37
CA GLY A 54 -2.02 -9.67 -17.84
C GLY A 54 -3.18 -10.55 -18.27
N PHE A 55 -3.91 -10.12 -19.30
CA PHE A 55 -4.95 -10.88 -19.98
C PHE A 55 -4.64 -10.98 -21.47
N ALA A 56 -5.29 -11.83 -22.21
CA ALA A 56 -4.99 -12.06 -23.64
C ALA A 56 -4.93 -10.78 -24.49
N LYS A 57 -5.86 -9.84 -24.27
CA LYS A 57 -6.02 -8.62 -25.09
C LYS A 57 -5.67 -7.32 -24.39
N HIS A 58 -5.42 -7.32 -23.06
CA HIS A 58 -5.14 -6.12 -22.28
C HIS A 58 -4.39 -6.47 -20.99
N ASN A 59 -3.87 -5.49 -20.32
CA ASN A 59 -3.42 -5.58 -18.94
C ASN A 59 -4.43 -4.89 -18.01
N SER A 60 -4.42 -5.23 -16.72
CA SER A 60 -5.28 -4.59 -15.75
C SER A 60 -4.52 -4.23 -14.48
N TYR A 61 -4.70 -3.00 -14.03
CA TYR A 61 -4.36 -2.53 -12.70
C TYR A 61 -5.59 -2.63 -11.79
N PHE A 62 -5.41 -3.14 -10.58
CA PHE A 62 -6.47 -3.33 -9.59
C PHE A 62 -6.18 -2.49 -8.35
N PRO A 63 -6.98 -1.46 -8.02
CA PRO A 63 -6.83 -0.69 -6.79
C PRO A 63 -7.38 -1.41 -5.55
N PHE A 64 -8.04 -2.55 -5.70
CA PHE A 64 -8.73 -3.27 -4.62
C PHE A 64 -9.66 -2.38 -3.80
N SER A 65 -10.39 -1.50 -4.48
CA SER A 65 -11.33 -0.55 -3.94
C SER A 65 -12.51 -0.36 -4.89
N GLY A 66 -13.71 -0.29 -4.35
CA GLY A 66 -14.91 0.04 -5.13
C GLY A 66 -15.03 1.53 -5.48
N GLY A 67 -14.29 2.42 -4.82
CA GLY A 67 -14.43 3.88 -4.96
C GLY A 67 -13.31 4.56 -5.75
N VAL A 68 -12.09 4.03 -5.74
CA VAL A 68 -10.91 4.72 -6.30
C VAL A 68 -11.06 5.07 -7.77
N LEU A 69 -11.55 4.14 -8.60
CA LEU A 69 -11.65 4.37 -10.04
C LEU A 69 -12.74 5.36 -10.43
N GLN A 70 -13.76 5.56 -9.60
CA GLN A 70 -14.82 6.56 -9.81
C GLN A 70 -14.29 8.00 -9.76
N HIS A 71 -13.16 8.23 -9.11
CA HIS A 71 -12.52 9.54 -8.97
C HIS A 71 -11.50 9.82 -10.08
N VAL A 72 -11.35 8.93 -11.06
CA VAL A 72 -10.38 9.08 -12.15
C VAL A 72 -11.05 9.68 -13.37
N LYS A 73 -10.59 10.86 -13.78
CA LYS A 73 -10.98 11.56 -15.01
C LYS A 73 -9.74 11.74 -15.90
N GLY A 74 -9.95 11.89 -17.21
CA GLY A 74 -8.88 12.17 -18.16
C GLY A 74 -7.94 10.98 -18.34
N LEU A 75 -8.49 9.79 -18.63
CA LEU A 75 -7.69 8.61 -18.91
C LEU A 75 -6.88 8.77 -20.21
N PRO A 76 -5.65 8.24 -20.27
CA PRO A 76 -4.89 8.16 -21.52
C PRO A 76 -5.64 7.38 -22.61
N LYS A 77 -5.32 7.65 -23.87
CA LYS A 77 -5.89 6.89 -25.01
C LYS A 77 -5.61 5.40 -24.86
N GLY A 78 -6.62 4.57 -25.10
CA GLY A 78 -6.54 3.11 -24.98
C GLY A 78 -6.79 2.59 -23.54
N TYR A 79 -6.99 3.47 -22.57
CA TYR A 79 -7.36 3.07 -21.21
C TYR A 79 -8.87 3.05 -21.04
N SER A 80 -9.35 2.15 -20.18
CA SER A 80 -10.77 2.09 -19.78
C SER A 80 -10.89 1.61 -18.34
N THR A 81 -12.00 1.90 -17.69
CA THR A 81 -12.29 1.41 -16.34
C THR A 81 -13.45 0.43 -16.34
N THR A 82 -13.37 -0.52 -15.43
CA THR A 82 -14.51 -1.32 -14.96
C THR A 82 -14.76 -0.98 -13.49
N GLN A 83 -15.75 -1.62 -12.86
CA GLN A 83 -16.02 -1.43 -11.44
C GLN A 83 -14.80 -1.68 -10.54
N GLY A 84 -13.91 -2.60 -10.90
CA GLY A 84 -12.79 -3.02 -10.06
C GLY A 84 -11.39 -2.91 -10.70
N ALA A 85 -11.28 -2.53 -11.98
CA ALA A 85 -10.02 -2.52 -12.70
C ALA A 85 -9.88 -1.36 -13.68
N LEU A 86 -8.66 -0.83 -13.78
CA LEU A 86 -8.21 0.02 -14.87
C LEU A 86 -7.55 -0.90 -15.92
N ARG A 87 -8.14 -0.96 -17.12
CA ARG A 87 -7.61 -1.70 -18.26
C ARG A 87 -6.74 -0.78 -19.12
N PHE A 88 -5.67 -1.32 -19.67
CA PHE A 88 -4.75 -0.63 -20.57
C PHE A 88 -4.18 -1.61 -21.61
N PRO A 89 -3.59 -1.13 -22.73
CA PRO A 89 -3.10 -1.98 -23.80
C PRO A 89 -2.15 -3.08 -23.31
N SER A 90 -2.18 -4.22 -23.98
CA SER A 90 -1.37 -5.39 -23.60
C SER A 90 0.15 -5.16 -23.71
N ASP A 91 0.57 -4.26 -24.58
CA ASP A 91 1.95 -3.76 -24.78
C ASP A 91 2.19 -2.40 -24.10
N GLY A 92 1.17 -1.85 -23.43
CA GLY A 92 1.21 -0.53 -22.81
C GLY A 92 2.02 -0.50 -21.52
N ILE A 93 2.64 0.65 -21.29
CA ILE A 93 3.27 1.00 -20.01
C ILE A 93 2.35 1.95 -19.26
N LEU A 94 2.11 1.68 -17.99
CA LEU A 94 1.26 2.50 -17.12
C LEU A 94 1.84 3.91 -16.99
N ASP A 95 0.98 4.90 -17.09
CA ASP A 95 1.36 6.26 -16.76
C ASP A 95 1.69 6.38 -15.28
N VAL A 96 2.91 6.82 -14.99
CA VAL A 96 3.46 6.91 -13.62
C VAL A 96 2.64 7.88 -12.75
N SER A 97 2.18 9.00 -13.34
CA SER A 97 1.39 10.02 -12.64
C SER A 97 0.03 9.45 -12.26
N LEU A 98 -0.59 8.70 -13.18
CA LEU A 98 -1.87 8.02 -12.94
C LEU A 98 -1.73 6.97 -11.83
N VAL A 99 -0.69 6.13 -11.86
CA VAL A 99 -0.44 5.13 -10.82
C VAL A 99 -0.26 5.80 -9.46
N LYS A 100 0.59 6.82 -9.36
CA LYS A 100 0.80 7.58 -8.12
C LYS A 100 -0.51 8.20 -7.60
N ARG A 101 -1.35 8.71 -8.51
CA ARG A 101 -2.68 9.24 -8.16
C ARG A 101 -3.61 8.16 -7.61
N LEU A 102 -3.69 7.00 -8.28
CA LEU A 102 -4.54 5.87 -7.86
C LEU A 102 -4.11 5.33 -6.49
N VAL A 103 -2.81 5.13 -6.30
CA VAL A 103 -2.23 4.70 -5.02
C VAL A 103 -2.55 5.70 -3.92
N ARG A 104 -2.38 7.00 -4.17
CA ARG A 104 -2.71 8.07 -3.20
C ARG A 104 -4.19 8.06 -2.82
N LEU A 105 -5.10 7.91 -3.78
CA LEU A 105 -6.54 7.79 -3.52
C LEU A 105 -6.85 6.56 -2.66
N ARG A 106 -6.23 5.40 -2.96
CA ARG A 106 -6.42 4.17 -2.18
C ARG A 106 -5.93 4.33 -0.74
N LEU A 107 -4.75 4.89 -0.54
CA LEU A 107 -4.19 5.14 0.79
C LEU A 107 -5.05 6.15 1.58
N ALA A 108 -5.58 7.18 0.94
CA ALA A 108 -6.49 8.14 1.55
C ALA A 108 -7.84 7.48 1.97
N GLU A 109 -8.37 6.56 1.16
CA GLU A 109 -9.54 5.76 1.53
C GLU A 109 -9.26 4.90 2.77
N MET A 110 -8.11 4.23 2.80
CA MET A 110 -7.68 3.42 3.95
C MET A 110 -7.45 4.26 5.22
N ALA A 111 -7.06 5.52 5.07
CA ALA A 111 -6.90 6.44 6.19
C ALA A 111 -8.21 6.83 6.88
N LYS A 112 -9.35 6.68 6.22
CA LYS A 112 -10.69 6.99 6.78
C LYS A 112 -11.28 5.85 7.62
N VAL A 113 -10.60 4.74 7.76
CA VAL A 113 -11.09 3.57 8.49
C VAL A 113 -11.28 3.88 9.98
N LYS A 114 -12.50 3.72 10.49
CA LYS A 114 -12.83 3.85 11.93
C LYS A 114 -12.50 2.60 12.74
N SER A 115 -12.54 1.43 12.12
CA SER A 115 -12.15 0.16 12.74
C SER A 115 -11.46 -0.73 11.70
N GLY A 116 -10.40 -1.44 12.10
CA GLY A 116 -9.55 -2.23 11.21
C GLY A 116 -8.20 -1.57 10.93
N LYS A 117 -7.57 -1.91 9.83
CA LYS A 117 -6.24 -1.38 9.45
C LYS A 117 -6.33 0.04 8.92
N ARG A 118 -5.51 0.92 9.49
CA ARG A 118 -5.36 2.31 9.06
C ARG A 118 -3.96 2.56 8.53
N VAL A 119 -3.89 3.24 7.40
CA VAL A 119 -2.65 3.73 6.78
C VAL A 119 -2.64 5.25 6.80
N VAL A 120 -1.52 5.84 7.17
CA VAL A 120 -1.28 7.29 7.14
C VAL A 120 -0.10 7.56 6.23
N THR A 121 -0.20 8.57 5.37
CA THR A 121 0.86 8.92 4.42
C THR A 121 1.40 10.33 4.66
N PHE A 122 2.61 10.58 4.18
CA PHE A 122 3.13 11.93 3.99
C PHE A 122 2.43 12.62 2.79
N PRO A 123 2.58 13.95 2.61
CA PRO A 123 1.97 14.66 1.49
C PRO A 123 2.42 14.15 0.10
N ASP A 124 3.62 13.60 -0.02
CA ASP A 124 4.15 12.99 -1.23
C ASP A 124 3.58 11.59 -1.53
N GLY A 125 2.76 11.04 -0.62
CA GLY A 125 2.15 9.73 -0.71
C GLY A 125 2.98 8.60 -0.12
N SER A 126 4.21 8.85 0.36
CA SER A 126 5.00 7.84 1.06
C SER A 126 4.37 7.43 2.40
N LEU A 127 4.64 6.21 2.86
CA LEU A 127 4.05 5.67 4.09
C LEU A 127 4.62 6.38 5.32
N LYS A 128 3.75 6.99 6.14
CA LYS A 128 4.10 7.64 7.40
C LYS A 128 3.84 6.77 8.61
N ALA A 129 2.68 6.10 8.65
CA ALA A 129 2.33 5.22 9.75
C ALA A 129 1.30 4.17 9.33
N VAL A 130 1.30 3.05 10.04
CA VAL A 130 0.32 1.98 9.84
C VAL A 130 0.02 1.28 11.17
N GLY A 131 -1.23 0.90 11.36
CA GLY A 131 -1.67 0.17 12.55
C GLY A 131 -3.16 -0.10 12.53
N ALA A 132 -3.70 -0.54 13.65
CA ALA A 132 -5.12 -0.82 13.78
C ALA A 132 -5.88 0.32 14.45
N MET A 133 -7.16 0.43 14.11
CA MET A 133 -8.15 1.29 14.75
C MET A 133 -9.25 0.44 15.35
N ARG A 134 -9.80 0.87 16.47
CA ARG A 134 -11.01 0.31 17.08
C ARG A 134 -11.89 1.45 17.58
N LYS A 135 -13.15 1.49 17.13
CA LYS A 135 -14.13 2.53 17.50
C LYS A 135 -13.58 3.97 17.38
N GLY A 136 -12.82 4.24 16.31
CA GLY A 136 -12.23 5.56 16.05
C GLY A 136 -10.95 5.88 16.81
N GLN A 137 -10.45 4.98 17.64
CA GLN A 137 -9.24 5.15 18.45
C GLN A 137 -8.10 4.25 17.94
N LEU A 138 -6.86 4.67 18.17
CA LEU A 138 -5.68 3.85 17.91
C LEU A 138 -5.72 2.61 18.81
N HIS A 139 -5.52 1.41 18.21
CA HIS A 139 -5.58 0.15 18.96
C HIS A 139 -4.60 -0.85 18.40
N GLY A 140 -4.02 -1.70 19.26
CA GLY A 140 -3.03 -2.69 18.85
C GLY A 140 -1.70 -2.10 18.40
N PRO A 141 -0.86 -2.89 17.71
CA PRO A 141 0.46 -2.47 17.26
C PRO A 141 0.40 -1.41 16.17
N TRP A 142 1.32 -0.44 16.26
CA TRP A 142 1.52 0.62 15.29
C TRP A 142 2.99 0.72 14.89
N LYS A 143 3.23 1.08 13.61
CA LYS A 143 4.55 1.36 13.03
C LYS A 143 4.56 2.75 12.43
N TRP A 144 5.64 3.48 12.62
CA TRP A 144 5.89 4.78 12.00
C TRP A 144 7.16 4.68 11.17
N PHE A 145 7.15 5.36 10.05
CA PHE A 145 8.24 5.40 9.09
C PHE A 145 8.68 6.85 8.86
N ARG A 146 9.92 7.01 8.44
CA ARG A 146 10.42 8.28 7.90
C ARG A 146 10.01 8.40 6.44
N GLN A 147 10.17 9.57 5.87
CA GLN A 147 9.84 9.83 4.47
C GLN A 147 10.72 9.02 3.49
N ASP A 148 11.93 8.66 3.89
CA ASP A 148 12.82 7.75 3.16
C ASP A 148 12.40 6.26 3.24
N GLY A 149 11.30 5.95 3.92
CA GLY A 149 10.77 4.60 4.11
C GLY A 149 11.40 3.83 5.27
N SER A 150 12.46 4.35 5.92
CA SER A 150 13.08 3.68 7.06
C SER A 150 12.15 3.65 8.27
N LEU A 151 12.17 2.54 9.02
CA LEU A 151 11.36 2.39 10.23
C LEU A 151 11.85 3.36 11.31
N LEU A 152 10.95 4.23 11.78
CA LEU A 152 11.26 5.19 12.84
C LEU A 152 10.93 4.61 14.22
N ARG A 153 9.73 4.06 14.39
CA ARG A 153 9.22 3.67 15.70
C ARG A 153 8.18 2.57 15.60
N ILE A 154 8.13 1.72 16.62
CA ILE A 154 7.01 0.80 16.86
C ILE A 154 6.48 1.02 18.27
N GLY A 155 5.20 0.69 18.46
CA GLY A 155 4.55 0.76 19.77
C GLY A 155 3.15 0.21 19.72
N THR A 156 2.51 0.11 20.86
CA THR A 156 1.15 -0.43 20.99
C THR A 156 0.23 0.58 21.63
N PHE A 157 -1.01 0.63 21.14
CA PHE A 157 -2.10 1.37 21.77
C PHE A 157 -3.18 0.43 22.29
N ARG A 158 -3.82 0.82 23.35
CA ARG A 158 -5.08 0.27 23.84
C ARG A 158 -6.09 1.40 23.97
N ASP A 159 -7.08 1.41 23.09
CA ASP A 159 -8.17 2.40 23.07
C ASP A 159 -7.67 3.84 23.16
N GLY A 160 -6.77 4.20 22.24
CA GLY A 160 -6.18 5.53 22.11
C GLY A 160 -5.00 5.82 23.06
N VAL A 161 -4.74 5.00 24.06
CA VAL A 161 -3.69 5.21 25.06
C VAL A 161 -2.46 4.36 24.75
N GLN A 162 -1.27 4.94 24.85
CA GLN A 162 -0.01 4.21 24.70
C GLN A 162 0.11 3.11 25.76
N SER A 163 0.58 1.92 25.36
CA SER A 163 0.77 0.78 26.24
C SER A 163 1.94 -0.09 25.80
N GLY A 164 2.47 -0.90 26.73
CA GLY A 164 3.53 -1.86 26.44
C GLY A 164 4.86 -1.22 26.03
N THR A 165 5.64 -1.95 25.25
CA THR A 165 6.99 -1.54 24.86
C THR A 165 6.95 -0.67 23.59
N TRP A 166 7.67 0.47 23.67
CA TRP A 166 7.88 1.42 22.57
C TRP A 166 9.35 1.42 22.19
N VAL A 167 9.65 1.20 20.92
CA VAL A 167 11.02 1.14 20.40
C VAL A 167 11.20 2.17 19.31
N THR A 168 12.27 2.93 19.37
CA THR A 168 12.67 3.90 18.34
C THR A 168 13.97 3.43 17.69
N TYR A 169 14.05 3.56 16.38
CA TYR A 169 15.18 3.13 15.55
C TYR A 169 15.85 4.32 14.88
N ASP A 170 17.17 4.24 14.64
CA ASP A 170 17.86 5.12 13.74
C ASP A 170 17.60 4.75 12.25
N ARG A 171 18.24 5.48 11.31
CA ARG A 171 18.10 5.20 9.88
C ARG A 171 18.73 3.87 9.45
N SER A 172 19.71 3.37 10.21
CA SER A 172 20.35 2.07 9.94
C SER A 172 19.56 0.87 10.52
N GLY A 173 18.43 1.15 11.21
CA GLY A 173 17.59 0.12 11.84
C GLY A 173 18.07 -0.31 13.23
N ARG A 174 19.07 0.37 13.83
CA ARG A 174 19.52 0.10 15.19
C ARG A 174 18.57 0.73 16.20
N VAL A 175 18.37 0.05 17.33
CA VAL A 175 17.56 0.56 18.43
C VAL A 175 18.26 1.75 19.11
N VAL A 176 17.58 2.88 19.15
CA VAL A 176 18.03 4.11 19.83
C VAL A 176 17.44 4.20 21.24
N THR A 177 16.15 3.89 21.36
CA THR A 177 15.43 4.03 22.63
C THR A 177 14.40 2.92 22.78
N THR A 178 14.33 2.37 23.99
CA THR A 178 13.24 1.47 24.40
C THR A 178 12.58 2.06 25.64
N LYS A 179 11.26 2.23 25.60
CA LYS A 179 10.45 2.73 26.71
C LYS A 179 9.28 1.78 27.00
N VAL A 180 9.13 1.38 28.24
CA VAL A 180 7.95 0.62 28.68
C VAL A 180 6.93 1.59 29.27
N VAL A 181 5.74 1.65 28.67
CA VAL A 181 4.61 2.43 29.17
C VAL A 181 3.76 1.52 30.05
N LYS A 182 3.83 1.72 31.36
CA LYS A 182 2.99 1.02 32.33
C LYS A 182 1.54 1.51 32.23
N ARG A 183 0.61 0.63 32.41
CA ARG A 183 -0.82 0.94 32.43
C ARG A 183 -1.10 1.89 33.61
N GLN A 184 -1.60 3.10 33.33
CA GLN A 184 -2.29 3.83 34.39
C GLN A 184 -3.62 3.12 34.64
N ALA A 185 -3.83 2.63 35.86
CA ALA A 185 -5.10 2.11 36.26
C ALA A 185 -6.12 3.30 36.21
N SER A 186 -7.17 3.13 35.39
CA SER A 186 -8.31 4.05 35.45
C SER A 186 -8.89 3.97 36.85
N ARG A 187 -8.90 5.07 37.55
CA ARG A 187 -9.74 5.25 38.74
C ARG A 187 -11.18 5.37 38.35
#